data_51a6f2d8203da2ae7e057712533493b7
#
_entry.id   51a6f2d8203da2ae7e057712533493b7
#
_cell.length_a   1.000
_cell.length_b   1.000
_cell.length_c   1.000
_cell.angle_alpha   90.00
_cell.angle_beta   90.00
_cell.angle_gamma   90.00
#
_symmetry.space_group_name_H-M   'P 1'
#
loop_
_entity.id
_entity.type
_entity.pdbx_description
1 polymer ?
#
loop_
_entity_poly.entity_id
_entity_poly.type
_entity_poly.pdbx_seq_one_letter_code
_entity_poly.pdbx_strand_id
1 'polypeptide(L)'
;MPRKFSRSGDLFAASPKPIAAAHTAHIDGGARGNPGPAGYGVVIHDASGRKIAELSEYVGHQTNNYAEYRGLLAALGYAHANGIKALKIVSDSELMVRQMKGIYKVRHPELRKLYDEAQQLVRKLEHFEIRHARREHNRDADRLANQAMDRGP
;
A
#
# COMPACT_ATOMS: atom_id res chain seq x y z
N MET A 1 5.57 -22.65 -8.94
CA MET A 1 5.92 -22.94 -9.81
C MET A 1 6.03 -22.66 -10.30
N PRO A 2 5.62 -22.56 -9.92
CA PRO A 2 5.74 -22.56 -10.66
C PRO A 2 5.41 -22.25 -11.09
N ARG A 3 5.04 -22.79 -10.72
CA ARG A 3 5.06 -22.92 -11.50
C ARG A 3 4.67 -22.86 -12.12
N LYS A 4 4.09 -23.08 -11.68
CA LYS A 4 4.07 -23.30 -12.47
C LYS A 4 3.59 -23.29 -13.05
N PHE A 5 3.26 -23.81 -12.71
CA PHE A 5 3.19 -24.11 -13.56
C PHE A 5 2.69 -24.27 -13.98
N SER A 6 2.01 -24.50 -13.81
CA SER A 6 1.82 -25.00 -14.40
C SER A 6 1.44 -25.07 -14.77
N ARG A 7 0.99 -25.54 -15.02
CA ARG A 7 0.91 -25.97 -15.65
C ARG A 7 0.18 -26.18 -16.15
N SER A 8 -0.23 -26.40 -16.02
CA SER A 8 -0.81 -26.91 -16.51
C SER A 8 -1.60 -27.06 -16.64
N GLY A 9 -1.68 -27.17 -16.50
CA GLY A 9 -2.15 -27.51 -16.60
C GLY A 9 -2.87 -27.23 -16.53
N ASP A 10 -2.83 -27.15 -16.43
CA ASP A 10 -3.22 -26.93 -16.47
C ASP A 10 -3.83 -26.46 -16.72
N LEU A 11 -3.78 -26.54 -16.93
CA LEU A 11 -4.17 -26.25 -17.12
C LEU A 11 -4.86 -26.00 -17.01
N PHE A 12 -4.99 -26.24 -16.83
CA PHE A 12 -5.43 -26.09 -16.45
C PHE A 12 -5.50 -25.72 -15.99
N ALA A 13 -5.19 -26.01 -16.48
CA ALA A 13 -5.19 -25.55 -15.86
C ALA A 13 -5.17 -24.78 -14.94
N ALA A 14 -4.69 -24.40 -14.80
CA ALA A 14 -4.74 -23.90 -13.43
C ALA A 14 -5.41 -22.55 -13.37
N SER A 15 -6.58 -22.49 -12.82
CA SER A 15 -7.20 -21.21 -12.55
C SER A 15 -6.35 -20.48 -11.52
N PRO A 16 -6.10 -19.18 -11.71
CA PRO A 16 -5.42 -18.38 -10.69
C PRO A 16 -6.22 -18.46 -9.38
N LYS A 17 -5.52 -18.54 -8.26
CA LYS A 17 -6.17 -18.53 -6.96
C LYS A 17 -7.00 -17.26 -6.83
N PRO A 18 -8.20 -17.35 -6.28
CA PRO A 18 -9.04 -16.16 -6.12
C PRO A 18 -8.35 -15.13 -5.26
N ILE A 19 -8.44 -13.87 -5.67
CA ILE A 19 -7.92 -12.72 -4.93
C ILE A 19 -8.65 -12.56 -3.60
N ALA A 20 -9.79 -13.25 -3.42
CA ALA A 20 -10.57 -13.25 -2.18
C ALA A 20 -9.75 -13.67 -0.96
N ALA A 21 -8.64 -14.39 -1.14
CA ALA A 21 -7.75 -14.76 -0.05
C ALA A 21 -6.81 -13.64 0.37
N ALA A 22 -6.82 -12.50 -0.29
CA ALA A 22 -5.89 -11.41 0.00
C ALA A 22 -6.32 -10.60 1.21
N HIS A 23 -5.32 -10.16 1.98
CA HIS A 23 -5.52 -9.10 2.97
C HIS A 23 -5.65 -7.77 2.22
N THR A 24 -6.35 -6.81 2.81
CA THR A 24 -6.54 -5.49 2.20
C THR A 24 -5.99 -4.42 3.13
N ALA A 25 -5.16 -3.54 2.59
CA ALA A 25 -4.66 -2.37 3.32
C ALA A 25 -5.20 -1.10 2.66
N HIS A 26 -5.95 -0.32 3.43
CA HIS A 26 -6.36 1.02 3.02
C HIS A 26 -5.30 1.98 3.54
N ILE A 27 -4.73 2.79 2.66
CA ILE A 27 -3.68 3.73 3.04
C ILE A 27 -4.05 5.14 2.64
N ASP A 28 -3.61 6.10 3.47
CA ASP A 28 -3.73 7.51 3.18
C ASP A 28 -2.49 8.21 3.71
N GLY A 29 -2.06 9.25 3.03
CA GLY A 29 -0.96 10.09 3.47
C GLY A 29 -1.21 11.51 3.05
N GLY A 30 -0.70 12.45 3.83
CA GLY A 30 -0.90 13.84 3.51
C GLY A 30 0.06 14.75 4.25
N ALA A 31 0.03 16.01 3.85
CA ALA A 31 0.81 17.07 4.49
C ALA A 31 -0.06 18.29 4.63
N ARG A 32 0.10 18.99 5.74
CA ARG A 32 -0.58 20.27 5.97
C ARG A 32 0.30 21.37 5.40
N GLY A 33 -0.14 21.92 4.23
CA GLY A 33 0.78 22.65 3.37
C GLY A 33 1.67 21.64 2.65
N ASN A 34 1.84 21.73 1.37
CA ASN A 34 2.53 20.72 0.57
C ASN A 34 3.81 21.31 -0.02
N PRO A 35 4.98 21.19 0.65
CA PRO A 35 5.26 20.39 1.84
C PRO A 35 4.81 21.04 3.15
N GLY A 36 4.76 20.22 4.19
CA GLY A 36 4.41 20.66 5.54
C GLY A 36 4.44 19.47 6.50
N PRO A 37 3.93 19.65 7.73
CA PRO A 37 3.80 18.52 8.65
C PRO A 37 3.01 17.41 8.01
N ALA A 38 3.60 16.21 7.90
CA ALA A 38 3.06 15.12 7.10
C ALA A 38 2.92 13.85 7.94
N GLY A 39 1.98 13.00 7.55
CA GLY A 39 1.75 11.73 8.22
C GLY A 39 0.94 10.78 7.35
N TYR A 40 0.90 9.52 7.78
CA TYR A 40 0.11 8.51 7.07
C TYR A 40 -0.75 7.71 8.04
N GLY A 41 -1.76 7.06 7.48
CA GLY A 41 -2.59 6.09 8.16
C GLY A 41 -2.77 4.86 7.30
N VAL A 42 -2.81 3.69 7.94
CA VAL A 42 -3.02 2.41 7.27
C VAL A 42 -3.98 1.60 8.12
N VAL A 43 -5.00 1.03 7.47
CA VAL A 43 -5.93 0.10 8.13
C VAL A 43 -5.87 -1.21 7.36
N ILE A 44 -5.59 -2.30 8.06
CA ILE A 44 -5.42 -3.60 7.43
C ILE A 44 -6.54 -4.54 7.88
N HIS A 45 -7.19 -5.15 6.89
CA HIS A 45 -8.22 -6.17 7.10
C HIS A 45 -7.72 -7.51 6.57
N ASP A 46 -8.09 -8.59 7.25
CA ASP A 46 -7.76 -9.93 6.78
C ASP A 46 -8.72 -10.35 5.66
N ALA A 47 -8.51 -11.57 5.14
CA ALA A 47 -9.30 -12.07 4.02
C ALA A 47 -10.79 -12.19 4.34
N SER A 48 -11.15 -12.28 5.62
CA SER A 48 -12.56 -12.36 6.04
C SER A 48 -13.17 -10.96 6.23
N GLY A 49 -12.38 -9.90 6.08
CA GLY A 49 -12.85 -8.53 6.24
C GLY A 49 -12.72 -7.99 7.66
N ARG A 50 -12.08 -8.73 8.56
CA ARG A 50 -11.88 -8.28 9.94
C ARG A 50 -10.65 -7.37 10.04
N LYS A 51 -10.80 -6.23 10.71
CA LYS A 51 -9.70 -5.32 10.95
C LYS A 51 -8.69 -5.98 11.89
N ILE A 52 -7.43 -6.08 11.47
CA ILE A 52 -6.37 -6.69 12.25
C ILE A 52 -5.27 -5.72 12.65
N ALA A 53 -5.18 -4.55 12.02
CA ALA A 53 -4.14 -3.58 12.38
C ALA A 53 -4.51 -2.18 11.95
N GLU A 54 -4.05 -1.20 12.73
CA GLU A 54 -4.04 0.21 12.37
C GLU A 54 -2.61 0.72 12.56
N LEU A 55 -2.07 1.38 11.55
CA LEU A 55 -0.73 1.95 11.59
C LEU A 55 -0.84 3.44 11.29
N SER A 56 -0.06 4.26 11.99
CA SER A 56 0.02 5.67 11.66
C SER A 56 1.35 6.22 12.17
N GLU A 57 1.88 7.22 11.46
CA GLU A 57 3.15 7.81 11.85
C GLU A 57 3.25 9.22 11.30
N TYR A 58 3.80 10.11 12.12
CA TYR A 58 4.22 11.43 11.67
C TYR A 58 5.57 11.27 10.97
N VAL A 59 5.71 11.81 9.75
CA VAL A 59 6.91 11.58 8.93
C VAL A 59 7.72 12.86 8.70
N GLY A 60 7.46 13.90 9.48
CA GLY A 60 8.21 15.14 9.39
C GLY A 60 7.63 16.12 8.39
N HIS A 61 8.42 17.10 8.01
CA HIS A 61 8.03 18.12 7.03
C HIS A 61 8.28 17.55 5.62
N GLN A 62 7.21 17.09 4.97
CA GLN A 62 7.29 16.35 3.71
C GLN A 62 6.12 16.71 2.80
N THR A 63 6.15 16.19 1.58
CA THR A 63 5.05 16.33 0.61
C THR A 63 3.97 15.28 0.84
N ASN A 64 2.78 15.52 0.28
CA ASN A 64 1.71 14.53 0.25
C ASN A 64 2.21 13.20 -0.32
N ASN A 65 2.87 13.25 -1.47
CA ASN A 65 3.31 12.05 -2.18
C ASN A 65 4.32 11.24 -1.35
N TYR A 66 5.22 11.92 -0.66
CA TYR A 66 6.16 11.26 0.24
C TYR A 66 5.42 10.50 1.35
N ALA A 67 4.45 11.17 1.99
CA ALA A 67 3.68 10.54 3.07
C ALA A 67 2.89 9.32 2.57
N GLU A 68 2.34 9.40 1.37
CA GLU A 68 1.62 8.29 0.77
C GLU A 68 2.53 7.08 0.54
N TYR A 69 3.73 7.30 0.04
CA TYR A 69 4.71 6.22 -0.12
C TYR A 69 5.12 5.63 1.22
N ARG A 70 5.25 6.46 2.26
CA ARG A 70 5.56 5.94 3.60
C ARG A 70 4.44 5.05 4.12
N GLY A 71 3.19 5.41 3.85
CA GLY A 71 2.04 4.55 4.19
C GLY A 71 2.08 3.23 3.43
N LEU A 72 2.39 3.29 2.14
CA LEU A 72 2.54 2.09 1.33
C LEU A 72 3.62 1.17 1.89
N LEU A 73 4.79 1.74 2.23
CA LEU A 73 5.89 0.96 2.81
C LEU A 73 5.51 0.35 4.16
N ALA A 74 4.75 1.08 4.98
CA ALA A 74 4.28 0.56 6.26
C ALA A 74 3.37 -0.66 6.06
N ALA A 75 2.47 -0.60 5.09
CA ALA A 75 1.57 -1.71 4.77
C ALA A 75 2.34 -2.91 4.26
N LEU A 76 3.26 -2.69 3.33
CA LEU A 76 4.08 -3.76 2.76
C LEU A 76 5.00 -4.39 3.81
N GLY A 77 5.60 -3.55 4.67
CA GLY A 77 6.43 -4.03 5.76
C GLY A 77 5.66 -4.87 6.76
N TYR A 78 4.45 -4.43 7.10
CA TYR A 78 3.57 -5.21 7.98
C TYR A 78 3.26 -6.58 7.36
N ALA A 79 2.92 -6.62 6.08
CA ALA A 79 2.62 -7.86 5.40
C ALA A 79 3.82 -8.81 5.43
N HIS A 80 5.01 -8.28 5.14
CA HIS A 80 6.23 -9.09 5.17
C HIS A 80 6.51 -9.63 6.57
N ALA A 81 6.39 -8.79 7.59
CA ALA A 81 6.69 -9.17 8.98
C ALA A 81 5.70 -10.21 9.51
N ASN A 82 4.49 -10.24 8.99
CA ASN A 82 3.42 -11.11 9.48
C ASN A 82 3.10 -12.28 8.56
N GLY A 83 3.96 -12.54 7.57
CA GLY A 83 3.81 -13.69 6.69
C GLY A 83 2.61 -13.62 5.75
N ILE A 84 2.10 -12.41 5.49
CA ILE A 84 1.00 -12.21 4.56
C ILE A 84 1.56 -12.32 3.14
N LYS A 85 0.98 -13.23 2.33
CA LYS A 85 1.49 -13.53 0.99
C LYS A 85 0.70 -12.86 -0.12
N ALA A 86 -0.56 -12.50 0.14
CA ALA A 86 -1.42 -11.86 -0.84
C ALA A 86 -1.95 -10.56 -0.24
N LEU A 87 -1.66 -9.44 -0.88
CA LEU A 87 -2.01 -8.12 -0.34
C LEU A 87 -2.60 -7.25 -1.44
N LYS A 88 -3.71 -6.62 -1.12
CA LYS A 88 -4.36 -5.63 -1.95
C LYS A 88 -4.23 -4.28 -1.27
N ILE A 89 -3.67 -3.31 -1.97
CA ILE A 89 -3.56 -1.93 -1.49
C ILE A 89 -4.68 -1.10 -2.12
N VAL A 90 -5.35 -0.32 -1.29
CA VAL A 90 -6.38 0.63 -1.72
C VAL A 90 -5.95 2.02 -1.27
N SER A 91 -5.85 2.95 -2.21
CA SER A 91 -5.38 4.31 -1.93
C SER A 91 -6.20 5.33 -2.72
N ASP A 92 -6.39 6.52 -2.15
CA ASP A 92 -7.02 7.61 -2.88
C ASP A 92 -6.02 8.45 -3.67
N SER A 93 -4.73 8.09 -3.64
CA SER A 93 -3.71 8.75 -4.44
C SER A 93 -3.61 8.11 -5.82
N GLU A 94 -4.26 8.71 -6.78
CA GLU A 94 -4.20 8.23 -8.16
C GLU A 94 -2.76 8.24 -8.69
N LEU A 95 -1.99 9.26 -8.33
CA LEU A 95 -0.60 9.38 -8.79
C LEU A 95 0.23 8.19 -8.32
N MET A 96 0.20 7.87 -7.03
CA MET A 96 1.00 6.77 -6.50
C MET A 96 0.56 5.44 -7.10
N VAL A 97 -0.75 5.23 -7.25
CA VAL A 97 -1.26 4.00 -7.85
C VAL A 97 -0.74 3.83 -9.28
N ARG A 98 -0.76 4.91 -10.07
CA ARG A 98 -0.26 4.86 -11.46
C ARG A 98 1.25 4.68 -11.50
N GLN A 99 1.98 5.26 -10.57
CA GLN A 99 3.42 5.06 -10.48
C GLN A 99 3.73 3.60 -10.14
N MET A 100 3.03 3.02 -9.17
CA MET A 100 3.27 1.62 -8.78
C MET A 100 2.90 0.64 -9.88
N LYS A 101 1.95 1.00 -10.75
CA LYS A 101 1.58 0.19 -11.91
C LYS A 101 2.51 0.39 -13.10
N GLY A 102 3.48 1.30 -13.00
CA GLY A 102 4.41 1.58 -14.08
C GLY A 102 3.87 2.48 -15.17
N ILE A 103 2.69 3.11 -14.96
CA ILE A 103 2.08 4.00 -15.94
C ILE A 103 2.78 5.35 -15.95
N TYR A 104 3.15 5.85 -14.76
CA TYR A 104 3.89 7.10 -14.61
C TYR A 104 5.24 6.81 -13.98
N LYS A 105 6.26 7.56 -14.41
CA LYS A 105 7.62 7.44 -13.84
C LYS A 105 7.72 8.20 -12.54
N VAL A 106 8.55 7.68 -11.63
CA VAL A 106 8.93 8.37 -10.41
C VAL A 106 10.26 9.05 -10.67
N ARG A 107 10.25 10.39 -10.74
CA ARG A 107 11.43 11.16 -11.16
C ARG A 107 12.19 11.76 -9.98
N HIS A 108 11.49 12.12 -8.91
CA HIS A 108 12.09 12.75 -7.74
C HIS A 108 13.00 11.73 -7.03
N PRO A 109 14.28 12.06 -6.75
CA PRO A 109 15.21 11.08 -6.20
C PRO A 109 14.77 10.46 -4.87
N GLU A 110 14.22 11.25 -3.95
CA GLU A 110 13.75 10.73 -2.67
C GLU A 110 12.57 9.78 -2.84
N LEU A 111 11.63 10.15 -3.69
CA LEU A 111 10.48 9.29 -3.97
C LEU A 111 10.92 8.03 -4.69
N ARG A 112 11.93 8.13 -5.55
CA ARG A 112 12.45 6.97 -6.27
C ARG A 112 13.02 5.94 -5.32
N LYS A 113 13.67 6.37 -4.23
CA LYS A 113 14.15 5.44 -3.21
C LYS A 113 13.01 4.68 -2.56
N LEU A 114 11.94 5.40 -2.20
CA LEU A 114 10.77 4.77 -1.58
C LEU A 114 10.06 3.85 -2.57
N TYR A 115 9.96 4.26 -3.81
CA TYR A 115 9.37 3.46 -4.88
C TYR A 115 10.15 2.15 -5.07
N ASP A 116 11.48 2.24 -5.15
CA ASP A 116 12.34 1.06 -5.33
C ASP A 116 12.19 0.10 -4.15
N GLU A 117 12.15 0.64 -2.94
CA GLU A 117 11.96 -0.15 -1.73
C GLU A 117 10.60 -0.85 -1.74
N ALA A 118 9.55 -0.13 -2.15
CA ALA A 118 8.22 -0.70 -2.27
C ALA A 118 8.20 -1.85 -3.29
N GLN A 119 8.85 -1.66 -4.45
CA GLN A 119 8.91 -2.69 -5.47
C GLN A 119 9.64 -3.94 -4.98
N GLN A 120 10.68 -3.77 -4.17
CA GLN A 120 11.38 -4.91 -3.58
C GLN A 120 10.47 -5.70 -2.65
N LEU A 121 9.67 -5.02 -1.83
CA LEU A 121 8.74 -5.67 -0.93
C LEU A 121 7.60 -6.35 -1.70
N VAL A 122 7.12 -5.73 -2.77
CA VAL A 122 6.09 -6.32 -3.64
C VAL A 122 6.58 -7.65 -4.21
N ARG A 123 7.85 -7.73 -4.60
CA ARG A 123 8.41 -8.97 -5.17
C ARG A 123 8.43 -10.12 -4.17
N LYS A 124 8.36 -9.84 -2.89
CA LYS A 124 8.31 -10.89 -1.84
C LYS A 124 6.91 -11.44 -1.62
N LEU A 125 5.89 -10.80 -2.19
CA LEU A 125 4.51 -11.27 -2.11
C LEU A 125 4.24 -12.28 -3.23
N GLU A 126 3.36 -13.23 -2.98
CA GLU A 126 2.90 -14.16 -4.01
C GLU A 126 1.87 -13.50 -4.90
N HIS A 127 1.08 -12.58 -4.33
CA HIS A 127 0.09 -11.84 -5.08
C HIS A 127 0.01 -10.40 -4.56
N PHE A 128 0.02 -9.45 -5.47
CA PHE A 128 -0.07 -8.03 -5.13
C PHE A 128 -1.02 -7.33 -6.09
N GLU A 129 -1.90 -6.52 -5.53
CA GLU A 129 -2.79 -5.67 -6.30
C GLU A 129 -2.79 -4.29 -5.67
N ILE A 130 -2.81 -3.24 -6.48
CA ILE A 130 -2.99 -1.87 -6.00
C ILE A 130 -4.09 -1.21 -6.81
N ARG A 131 -4.99 -0.53 -6.11
CA ARG A 131 -6.18 0.04 -6.71
C ARG A 131 -6.46 1.42 -6.16
N HIS A 132 -6.90 2.32 -7.04
CA HIS A 132 -7.38 3.64 -6.66
C HIS A 132 -8.83 3.54 -6.18
N ALA A 133 -9.16 4.23 -5.08
CA ALA A 133 -10.52 4.35 -4.60
C ALA A 133 -10.73 5.78 -4.14
N ARG A 134 -11.98 6.24 -4.22
CA ARG A 134 -12.31 7.60 -3.80
C ARG A 134 -12.11 7.75 -2.29
N ARG A 135 -11.84 8.99 -1.87
CA ARG A 135 -11.55 9.33 -0.47
C ARG A 135 -12.65 8.86 0.48
N GLU A 136 -13.91 8.95 0.10
CA GLU A 136 -15.02 8.54 0.99
C GLU A 136 -15.00 7.05 1.33
N HIS A 137 -14.26 6.25 0.57
CA HIS A 137 -14.07 4.83 0.86
C HIS A 137 -12.80 4.56 1.64
N ASN A 138 -12.11 5.63 2.11
CA ASN A 138 -10.81 5.52 2.78
C ASN A 138 -10.80 6.28 4.10
N ARG A 139 -11.95 6.40 4.76
CA ARG A 139 -12.13 7.28 5.92
C ARG A 139 -11.27 6.93 7.13
N ASP A 140 -11.15 5.63 7.44
CA ASP A 140 -10.37 5.21 8.60
C ASP A 140 -8.88 5.54 8.42
N ALA A 141 -8.34 5.29 7.24
CA ALA A 141 -6.94 5.62 6.95
C ALA A 141 -6.74 7.15 6.98
N ASP A 142 -7.69 7.92 6.44
CA ASP A 142 -7.66 9.38 6.47
C ASP A 142 -7.66 9.89 7.91
N ARG A 143 -8.51 9.34 8.77
CA ARG A 143 -8.56 9.70 10.19
C ARG A 143 -7.22 9.47 10.87
N LEU A 144 -6.59 8.34 10.61
CA LEU A 144 -5.29 8.00 11.20
C LEU A 144 -4.18 8.93 10.68
N ALA A 145 -4.21 9.29 9.40
CA ALA A 145 -3.24 10.23 8.84
C ALA A 145 -3.38 11.59 9.50
N ASN A 146 -4.62 12.07 9.68
CA ASN A 146 -4.87 13.34 10.36
C ASN A 146 -4.42 13.31 11.81
N GLN A 147 -4.67 12.23 12.53
CA GLN A 147 -4.18 12.06 13.90
C GLN A 147 -2.66 12.13 13.96
N ALA A 148 -1.97 11.50 13.01
CA ALA A 148 -0.52 11.53 12.96
C ALA A 148 0.00 12.95 12.75
N MET A 149 -0.62 13.71 11.84
CA MET A 149 -0.25 15.10 11.59
C MET A 149 -0.54 16.00 12.81
N ASP A 150 -1.63 15.73 13.52
CA ASP A 150 -2.01 16.50 14.73
C ASP A 150 -1.03 16.25 15.87
N ARG A 151 -0.59 15.02 16.05
CA ARG A 151 0.36 14.68 17.11
C ARG A 151 1.72 15.32 16.87
N GLY A 152 2.14 15.39 15.60
CA GLY A 152 3.43 15.89 15.23
C GLY A 152 4.57 15.03 15.76
N PRO A 153 5.74 15.64 15.93
CA PRO A 153 6.93 14.92 16.39
C PRO A 153 6.77 14.41 17.82
#